data_6764108e411bf1d60f366fde9f48bcdf
#
_entry.id   6764108e411bf1d60f366fde9f48bcdf
#
_cell.length_a   1.000
_cell.length_b   1.000
_cell.length_c   1.000
_cell.angle_alpha   90.00
_cell.angle_beta   90.00
_cell.angle_gamma   90.00
#
_symmetry.space_group_name_H-M   'P 1'
#
loop_
_entity.id
_entity.type
_entity.pdbx_description
1 polymer ?
#
loop_
_entity_poly.entity_id
_entity_poly.type
_entity_poly.pdbx_seq_one_letter_code
_entity_poly.pdbx_strand_id
1 'polypeptide(L)'
;MPFVSSFTGSFAVGRRASAFNSSTPWSPSTDITAAAWIDASDTSSYTLSGSNVTAVTDKSGNATVTVNGTPNVSTTLNSKNTFTFVPDEDFTTDEFAQASSGNHWAIGVMQWNSINATKDSFWSTENNSGSITNKRDYAVSSGNSSAFDGELDLDGLVTNRISSTIGNAEQLDSGIAQNTWIIIGAIFNKTGNQIAVRVDGDNAFTPVNDYDNSLDTLMDLRIFRNRANQRMGGRMAEFFTVASVPGTGGTDITDFQKAEGYLAHKWALTGNLPSGHPYKSSAP
;
A
#
# COMPACT_ATOMS: atom_id res chain seq x y z
N MET A 1 -47.94 48.48 51.89
CA MET A 1 -47.08 48.63 50.73
C MET A 1 -46.21 47.39 50.69
N PRO A 2 -46.32 46.52 49.66
CA PRO A 2 -45.48 45.36 49.59
C PRO A 2 -44.24 45.72 48.69
N PHE A 3 -43.04 45.36 49.13
CA PHE A 3 -41.79 45.45 48.43
C PHE A 3 -41.70 44.34 47.39
N VAL A 4 -41.52 44.69 46.14
CA VAL A 4 -41.18 43.76 45.05
C VAL A 4 -39.68 43.73 44.92
N SER A 5 -39.02 42.63 45.25
CA SER A 5 -37.61 42.40 44.97
C SER A 5 -37.46 41.70 43.63
N SER A 6 -36.86 42.36 42.64
CA SER A 6 -36.50 41.80 41.35
C SER A 6 -35.19 41.01 41.46
N PHE A 7 -35.27 39.67 41.23
CA PHE A 7 -34.11 38.82 41.07
C PHE A 7 -33.68 38.87 39.60
N THR A 8 -32.59 39.54 39.29
CA THR A 8 -31.89 39.42 38.01
C THR A 8 -30.83 38.33 38.11
N GLY A 9 -31.21 37.11 37.81
CA GLY A 9 -30.27 36.00 37.65
C GLY A 9 -29.62 36.02 36.30
N SER A 10 -28.35 36.42 36.24
CA SER A 10 -27.52 36.29 35.01
C SER A 10 -27.05 34.84 34.86
N PHE A 11 -27.65 34.09 33.94
CA PHE A 11 -27.12 32.78 33.56
C PHE A 11 -25.93 32.96 32.62
N ALA A 12 -24.72 32.84 33.14
CA ALA A 12 -23.54 32.67 32.32
C ALA A 12 -23.57 31.27 31.71
N VAL A 13 -23.98 31.17 30.46
CA VAL A 13 -23.79 29.96 29.65
C VAL A 13 -22.30 29.83 29.34
N GLY A 14 -21.62 29.08 30.20
CA GLY A 14 -20.23 28.69 29.91
C GLY A 14 -20.19 27.81 28.67
N ARG A 15 -19.87 28.41 27.51
CA ARG A 15 -19.43 27.64 26.34
C ARG A 15 -18.13 26.97 26.75
N ARG A 16 -18.19 25.67 27.04
CA ARG A 16 -16.98 24.85 26.98
C ARG A 16 -16.51 24.91 25.53
N ALA A 17 -15.47 25.67 25.27
CA ALA A 17 -14.69 25.47 24.07
C ALA A 17 -14.16 24.04 24.14
N SER A 18 -14.73 23.15 23.36
CA SER A 18 -14.09 21.88 23.06
C SER A 18 -12.74 22.27 22.48
N ALA A 19 -11.66 21.97 23.18
CA ALA A 19 -10.34 22.01 22.60
C ALA A 19 -10.39 21.04 21.40
N PHE A 20 -10.46 21.58 20.19
CA PHE A 20 -10.15 20.80 19.01
C PHE A 20 -8.69 20.41 19.19
N ASN A 21 -8.46 19.18 19.63
CA ASN A 21 -7.17 18.55 19.42
C ASN A 21 -7.03 18.46 17.90
N SER A 22 -6.33 19.41 17.30
CA SER A 22 -5.82 19.24 15.96
C SER A 22 -4.66 18.24 16.04
N SER A 23 -5.00 16.96 16.18
CA SER A 23 -4.02 15.93 15.89
C SER A 23 -3.59 16.13 14.45
N THR A 24 -2.29 16.25 14.21
CA THR A 24 -1.75 16.25 12.85
C THR A 24 -2.35 15.05 12.13
N PRO A 25 -2.96 15.21 10.94
CA PRO A 25 -3.50 14.08 10.21
C PRO A 25 -2.42 13.02 10.01
N TRP A 26 -2.78 11.77 10.18
CA TRP A 26 -1.88 10.66 9.95
C TRP A 26 -1.31 10.68 8.52
N SER A 27 -0.04 10.40 8.37
CA SER A 27 0.60 10.32 7.05
C SER A 27 1.78 9.33 7.06
N PRO A 28 2.15 8.79 5.89
CA PRO A 28 3.32 7.89 5.78
C PRO A 28 4.63 8.52 6.26
N SER A 29 4.76 9.84 6.26
CA SER A 29 5.99 10.52 6.66
C SER A 29 6.10 10.79 8.16
N THR A 30 4.97 10.89 8.87
CA THR A 30 4.95 11.30 10.28
C THR A 30 4.70 10.15 11.23
N ASP A 31 3.95 9.15 10.80
CA ASP A 31 3.42 8.11 11.70
C ASP A 31 4.06 6.75 11.46
N ILE A 32 4.62 6.54 10.26
CA ILE A 32 5.39 5.35 9.90
C ILE A 32 6.65 5.77 9.16
N THR A 33 7.68 4.95 9.22
CA THR A 33 8.90 5.18 8.42
C THR A 33 8.75 4.40 7.10
N ALA A 34 8.20 5.06 6.09
CA ALA A 34 8.13 4.47 4.76
C ALA A 34 9.54 4.19 4.22
N ALA A 35 9.75 3.00 3.68
CA ALA A 35 10.99 2.63 3.00
C ALA A 35 11.02 3.13 1.56
N ALA A 36 9.86 3.16 0.89
CA ALA A 36 9.63 3.89 -0.35
C ALA A 36 8.20 4.43 -0.37
N TRP A 37 7.98 5.63 -0.92
CA TRP A 37 6.66 6.27 -1.01
C TRP A 37 6.50 7.08 -2.28
N ILE A 38 5.54 6.69 -3.12
CA ILE A 38 5.20 7.34 -4.39
C ILE A 38 3.76 7.81 -4.33
N ASP A 39 3.51 9.08 -4.64
CA ASP A 39 2.21 9.75 -4.48
C ASP A 39 1.92 10.63 -5.70
N ALA A 40 1.02 10.20 -6.56
CA ALA A 40 0.65 10.93 -7.77
C ALA A 40 -0.10 12.24 -7.50
N SER A 41 -0.69 12.41 -6.32
CA SER A 41 -1.36 13.66 -5.96
C SER A 41 -0.40 14.81 -5.66
N ASP A 42 0.84 14.49 -5.35
CA ASP A 42 1.89 15.47 -5.09
C ASP A 42 2.61 15.85 -6.39
N THR A 43 2.16 16.90 -7.03
CA THR A 43 2.73 17.35 -8.31
C THR A 43 4.17 17.82 -8.22
N SER A 44 4.71 18.03 -7.03
CA SER A 44 6.13 18.37 -6.83
C SER A 44 7.04 17.12 -6.83
N SER A 45 6.46 15.92 -6.72
CA SER A 45 7.20 14.67 -6.65
C SER A 45 7.48 14.03 -8.01
N TYR A 46 7.11 14.66 -9.12
CA TYR A 46 7.39 14.13 -10.46
C TYR A 46 7.56 15.23 -11.50
N THR A 47 8.19 14.89 -12.61
CA THR A 47 8.42 15.77 -13.77
C THR A 47 7.70 15.22 -14.98
N LEU A 48 7.15 16.12 -15.79
CA LEU A 48 6.42 15.77 -17.01
C LEU A 48 7.07 16.34 -18.27
N SER A 49 6.91 15.60 -19.37
CA SER A 49 7.05 16.11 -20.74
C SER A 49 5.71 15.90 -21.46
N GLY A 50 4.93 16.97 -21.62
CA GLY A 50 3.52 16.84 -21.95
C GLY A 50 2.73 16.17 -20.83
N SER A 51 2.08 15.04 -21.11
CA SER A 51 1.43 14.19 -20.10
C SER A 51 2.33 13.05 -19.60
N ASN A 52 3.49 12.84 -20.22
CA ASN A 52 4.36 11.72 -19.93
C ASN A 52 5.23 12.00 -18.70
N VAL A 53 5.28 11.06 -17.80
CA VAL A 53 6.16 11.10 -16.62
C VAL A 53 7.59 10.82 -17.05
N THR A 54 8.50 11.73 -16.74
CA THR A 54 9.93 11.61 -17.07
C THR A 54 10.81 11.39 -15.86
N ALA A 55 10.34 11.75 -14.67
CA ALA A 55 11.00 11.47 -13.41
C ALA A 55 9.97 11.39 -12.28
N VAL A 56 10.26 10.58 -11.27
CA VAL A 56 9.49 10.47 -10.01
C VAL A 56 10.46 10.51 -8.85
N THR A 57 10.12 11.26 -7.82
CA THR A 57 10.87 11.32 -6.57
C THR A 57 10.18 10.45 -5.53
N ASP A 58 10.93 9.56 -4.91
CA ASP A 58 10.51 8.86 -3.71
C ASP A 58 10.36 9.86 -2.54
N LYS A 59 9.17 9.98 -2.01
CA LYS A 59 8.87 10.94 -0.92
C LYS A 59 9.46 10.52 0.42
N SER A 60 9.83 9.25 0.58
CA SER A 60 10.57 8.78 1.77
C SER A 60 12.03 9.24 1.74
N GLY A 61 12.57 9.50 0.54
CA GLY A 61 13.97 9.89 0.33
C GLY A 61 14.96 8.73 0.44
N ASN A 62 14.48 7.49 0.49
CA ASN A 62 15.32 6.32 0.70
C ASN A 62 15.71 5.61 -0.60
N ALA A 63 15.01 5.88 -1.70
CA ALA A 63 15.21 5.21 -2.97
C ALA A 63 15.22 6.18 -4.14
N THR A 64 15.91 5.81 -5.22
CA THR A 64 15.84 6.47 -6.52
C THR A 64 14.84 5.74 -7.39
N VAL A 65 13.86 6.46 -7.96
CA VAL A 65 12.86 5.88 -8.84
C VAL A 65 13.30 5.99 -10.30
N THR A 66 13.34 4.87 -10.99
CA THR A 66 13.52 4.80 -12.44
C THR A 66 12.15 4.66 -13.10
N VAL A 67 11.88 5.53 -14.07
CA VAL A 67 10.68 5.47 -14.91
C VAL A 67 11.00 4.67 -16.16
N ASN A 68 10.31 3.57 -16.39
CA ASN A 68 10.46 2.73 -17.57
C ASN A 68 9.27 2.93 -18.51
N GLY A 69 9.54 3.16 -19.78
CA GLY A 69 8.51 3.50 -20.77
C GLY A 69 8.10 4.97 -20.70
N THR A 70 6.84 5.25 -20.96
CA THR A 70 6.26 6.60 -20.99
C THR A 70 4.94 6.67 -20.21
N PRO A 71 4.93 6.28 -18.92
CA PRO A 71 3.71 6.37 -18.11
C PRO A 71 3.14 7.78 -18.14
N ASN A 72 1.82 7.88 -18.06
CA ASN A 72 1.12 9.16 -18.14
C ASN A 72 0.56 9.58 -16.79
N VAL A 73 0.34 10.89 -16.64
CA VAL A 73 -0.47 11.44 -15.54
C VAL A 73 -1.85 11.83 -16.07
N SER A 74 -2.87 11.43 -15.32
CA SER A 74 -4.25 11.86 -15.57
C SER A 74 -4.98 12.13 -14.25
N THR A 75 -5.94 13.05 -14.26
CA THR A 75 -6.80 13.32 -13.10
C THR A 75 -8.00 12.39 -13.15
N THR A 76 -7.99 11.31 -12.38
CA THR A 76 -9.00 10.25 -12.51
C THR A 76 -9.64 9.79 -11.22
N LEU A 77 -9.07 10.14 -10.05
CA LEU A 77 -9.59 9.71 -8.75
C LEU A 77 -9.67 10.89 -7.78
N ASN A 78 -10.86 11.15 -7.27
CA ASN A 78 -11.12 12.24 -6.32
C ASN A 78 -10.51 13.59 -6.74
N SER A 79 -10.60 13.94 -8.02
CA SER A 79 -10.02 15.16 -8.62
C SER A 79 -8.49 15.30 -8.41
N LYS A 80 -7.80 14.19 -8.13
CA LYS A 80 -6.34 14.12 -7.96
C LYS A 80 -5.70 13.38 -9.12
N ASN A 81 -4.44 13.67 -9.35
CA ASN A 81 -3.64 12.98 -10.36
C ASN A 81 -3.40 11.52 -9.97
N THR A 82 -3.30 10.68 -11.00
CA THR A 82 -2.90 9.27 -10.90
C THR A 82 -1.92 8.96 -12.02
N PHE A 83 -1.00 8.05 -11.79
CA PHE A 83 -0.14 7.50 -12.84
C PHE A 83 -0.89 6.42 -13.61
N THR A 84 -0.73 6.40 -14.93
CA THR A 84 -1.34 5.42 -15.83
C THR A 84 -0.24 4.69 -16.57
N PHE A 85 -0.30 3.36 -16.58
CA PHE A 85 0.66 2.47 -17.19
C PHE A 85 -0.04 1.60 -18.23
N VAL A 86 0.59 1.43 -19.40
CA VAL A 86 0.26 0.34 -20.32
C VAL A 86 1.20 -0.84 -20.05
N PRO A 87 0.89 -2.07 -20.50
CA PRO A 87 1.85 -3.17 -20.44
C PRO A 87 3.14 -2.75 -21.14
N ASP A 88 4.29 -2.95 -20.51
CA ASP A 88 5.65 -2.48 -20.84
C ASP A 88 6.11 -1.18 -20.14
N GLU A 89 5.26 -0.58 -19.32
CA GLU A 89 5.60 0.56 -18.49
C GLU A 89 5.61 0.17 -17.02
N ASP A 90 6.58 0.68 -16.28
CA ASP A 90 6.71 0.40 -14.84
C ASP A 90 7.52 1.49 -14.12
N PHE A 91 7.44 1.50 -12.81
CA PHE A 91 8.42 2.16 -11.95
C PHE A 91 9.26 1.12 -11.24
N THR A 92 10.56 1.33 -11.22
CA THR A 92 11.50 0.54 -10.40
C THR A 92 12.29 1.46 -9.50
N THR A 93 12.60 1.00 -8.29
CA THR A 93 13.55 1.70 -7.42
C THR A 93 14.91 1.04 -7.49
N ASP A 94 15.95 1.78 -7.10
CA ASP A 94 17.19 1.16 -6.63
C ASP A 94 16.95 0.48 -5.26
N GLU A 95 17.98 -0.17 -4.74
CA GLU A 95 17.89 -0.87 -3.48
C GLU A 95 17.66 0.08 -2.31
N PHE A 96 16.71 -0.24 -1.45
CA PHE A 96 16.46 0.46 -0.20
C PHE A 96 16.52 -0.53 0.98
N ALA A 97 16.77 0.01 2.17
CA ALA A 97 16.92 -0.82 3.37
C ALA A 97 15.59 -1.47 3.78
N GLN A 98 15.65 -2.76 4.05
CA GLN A 98 14.58 -3.54 4.66
C GLN A 98 14.93 -3.91 6.09
N ALA A 99 13.94 -4.21 6.91
CA ALA A 99 14.19 -4.72 8.25
C ALA A 99 14.91 -6.07 8.18
N SER A 100 16.05 -6.18 8.88
CA SER A 100 16.80 -7.43 9.04
C SER A 100 15.97 -8.54 9.70
N SER A 101 14.86 -8.17 10.34
CA SER A 101 13.88 -9.12 10.92
C SER A 101 13.07 -9.87 9.86
N GLY A 102 13.08 -9.43 8.59
CA GLY A 102 12.24 -9.96 7.55
C GLY A 102 10.78 -9.49 7.57
N ASN A 103 10.46 -8.53 8.44
CA ASN A 103 9.13 -7.92 8.47
C ASN A 103 9.06 -6.78 7.47
N HIS A 104 8.05 -6.78 6.65
CA HIS A 104 7.69 -5.64 5.83
C HIS A 104 6.22 -5.72 5.43
N TRP A 105 5.69 -4.62 4.97
CA TRP A 105 4.38 -4.54 4.36
C TRP A 105 4.35 -3.43 3.34
N ALA A 106 3.44 -3.55 2.40
CA ALA A 106 3.25 -2.57 1.34
C ALA A 106 1.77 -2.39 1.08
N ILE A 107 1.39 -1.17 0.69
CA ILE A 107 0.00 -0.85 0.41
C ILE A 107 -0.09 0.28 -0.61
N GLY A 108 -1.13 0.24 -1.44
CA GLY A 108 -1.41 1.31 -2.40
C GLY A 108 -2.85 1.38 -2.81
N VAL A 109 -3.17 2.46 -3.52
CA VAL A 109 -4.43 2.64 -4.24
C VAL A 109 -4.15 2.41 -5.70
N MET A 110 -4.67 1.33 -6.23
CA MET A 110 -4.35 0.82 -7.55
C MET A 110 -5.59 0.38 -8.33
N GLN A 111 -5.43 0.27 -9.62
CA GLN A 111 -6.45 -0.23 -10.54
C GLN A 111 -5.73 -1.00 -11.65
N TRP A 112 -6.20 -2.18 -12.00
CA TRP A 112 -5.71 -2.87 -13.18
C TRP A 112 -6.63 -2.62 -14.39
N ASN A 113 -6.08 -2.58 -15.60
CA ASN A 113 -6.85 -2.41 -16.81
C ASN A 113 -6.51 -3.42 -17.91
N SER A 114 -5.33 -4.02 -17.88
CA SER A 114 -4.92 -5.05 -18.83
C SER A 114 -3.85 -5.94 -18.24
N ILE A 115 -3.86 -7.18 -18.63
CA ILE A 115 -2.82 -8.16 -18.33
C ILE A 115 -2.20 -8.65 -19.65
N ASN A 116 -0.93 -8.99 -19.61
CA ASN A 116 -0.16 -9.40 -20.77
C ASN A 116 0.24 -10.88 -20.71
N ALA A 117 0.34 -11.41 -19.49
CA ALA A 117 0.75 -12.79 -19.24
C ALA A 117 0.09 -13.32 -17.96
N THR A 118 0.31 -14.60 -17.68
CA THR A 118 0.03 -15.16 -16.36
C THR A 118 0.96 -14.53 -15.32
N LYS A 119 0.44 -14.22 -14.12
CA LYS A 119 1.20 -13.65 -13.00
C LYS A 119 1.71 -12.22 -13.21
N ASP A 120 0.99 -11.42 -13.98
CA ASP A 120 1.24 -9.99 -14.05
C ASP A 120 1.00 -9.35 -12.67
N SER A 121 1.91 -8.48 -12.23
CA SER A 121 1.94 -8.04 -10.84
C SER A 121 1.55 -6.60 -10.66
N PHE A 122 0.78 -6.31 -9.60
CA PHE A 122 0.57 -4.95 -9.12
C PHE A 122 1.87 -4.33 -8.62
N TRP A 123 2.64 -5.10 -7.86
CA TRP A 123 4.02 -4.76 -7.49
C TRP A 123 4.78 -6.01 -7.10
N SER A 124 6.10 -5.88 -7.09
CA SER A 124 7.00 -6.84 -6.46
C SER A 124 8.12 -6.11 -5.72
N THR A 125 8.67 -6.77 -4.73
CA THR A 125 9.90 -6.36 -4.09
C THR A 125 10.93 -7.46 -4.30
N GLU A 126 12.12 -7.09 -4.75
CA GLU A 126 13.16 -8.06 -5.09
C GLU A 126 14.47 -7.69 -4.40
N ASN A 127 15.32 -8.67 -4.20
CA ASN A 127 16.71 -8.45 -3.93
C ASN A 127 17.54 -8.63 -5.21
N ASN A 128 18.26 -7.62 -5.59
CA ASN A 128 19.08 -7.60 -6.80
C ASN A 128 20.53 -8.02 -6.56
N SER A 129 20.94 -8.36 -5.35
CA SER A 129 22.30 -8.81 -5.08
C SER A 129 22.55 -10.15 -5.76
N GLY A 130 23.35 -10.18 -6.79
CA GLY A 130 23.67 -11.24 -7.75
C GLY A 130 23.76 -12.72 -7.29
N SER A 131 23.52 -13.03 -6.05
CA SER A 131 23.45 -14.38 -5.48
C SER A 131 22.00 -14.82 -5.38
N ILE A 132 21.66 -15.90 -6.08
CA ILE A 132 20.33 -16.54 -6.00
C ILE A 132 20.07 -17.19 -4.63
N THR A 133 21.00 -17.16 -3.72
CA THR A 133 20.91 -17.89 -2.44
C THR A 133 20.16 -17.15 -1.35
N ASN A 134 19.90 -15.84 -1.50
CA ASN A 134 19.21 -15.02 -0.50
C ASN A 134 18.20 -14.04 -1.12
N LYS A 135 17.69 -14.36 -2.31
CA LYS A 135 16.70 -13.50 -2.98
C LYS A 135 15.35 -13.62 -2.29
N ARG A 136 14.77 -12.47 -1.99
CA ARG A 136 13.37 -12.34 -1.63
C ARG A 136 12.63 -11.74 -2.81
N ASP A 137 11.59 -12.41 -3.19
CA ASP A 137 10.73 -11.98 -4.27
C ASP A 137 9.30 -12.05 -3.76
N TYR A 138 8.70 -10.88 -3.54
CA TYR A 138 7.33 -10.78 -3.09
C TYR A 138 6.54 -10.03 -4.14
N ALA A 139 5.59 -10.71 -4.72
CA ALA A 139 4.73 -10.13 -5.71
C ALA A 139 3.27 -10.31 -5.33
N VAL A 140 2.47 -9.30 -5.59
CA VAL A 140 1.01 -9.42 -5.61
C VAL A 140 0.61 -9.46 -7.07
N SER A 141 0.19 -10.62 -7.53
CA SER A 141 -0.01 -10.90 -8.93
C SER A 141 -1.44 -11.34 -9.27
N SER A 142 -1.72 -11.42 -10.55
CA SER A 142 -3.02 -11.73 -11.13
C SER A 142 -3.39 -13.22 -11.14
N GLY A 143 -2.72 -14.03 -10.35
CA GLY A 143 -2.96 -15.47 -10.33
C GLY A 143 -2.31 -16.24 -11.48
N ASN A 144 -2.61 -17.55 -11.55
CA ASN A 144 -2.01 -18.49 -12.50
C ASN A 144 -2.76 -18.63 -13.83
N SER A 145 -3.84 -17.88 -14.04
CA SER A 145 -4.65 -18.00 -15.24
C SER A 145 -4.20 -17.07 -16.36
N SER A 146 -4.45 -17.44 -17.60
CA SER A 146 -4.19 -16.59 -18.77
C SER A 146 -5.18 -15.42 -18.91
N ALA A 147 -6.13 -15.35 -17.99
CA ALA A 147 -7.05 -14.24 -17.81
C ALA A 147 -7.15 -13.96 -16.32
N PHE A 148 -7.13 -12.68 -15.94
CA PHE A 148 -7.39 -12.29 -14.56
C PHE A 148 -8.85 -12.59 -14.24
N ASP A 149 -9.08 -13.53 -13.35
CA ASP A 149 -10.39 -13.99 -12.91
C ASP A 149 -10.86 -13.35 -11.60
N GLY A 150 -10.07 -12.43 -11.08
CA GLY A 150 -10.31 -11.75 -9.81
C GLY A 150 -9.52 -12.37 -8.65
N GLU A 151 -8.76 -13.41 -8.89
CA GLU A 151 -7.89 -14.02 -7.89
C GLU A 151 -6.56 -13.26 -7.79
N LEU A 152 -6.07 -13.10 -6.58
CA LEU A 152 -4.75 -12.55 -6.31
C LEU A 152 -3.87 -13.65 -5.74
N ASP A 153 -2.74 -13.87 -6.37
CA ASP A 153 -1.68 -14.71 -5.83
C ASP A 153 -0.68 -13.84 -5.08
N LEU A 154 -0.31 -14.28 -3.91
CA LEU A 154 0.86 -13.81 -3.21
C LEU A 154 2.04 -14.72 -3.56
N ASP A 155 2.82 -14.32 -4.56
CA ASP A 155 4.03 -15.02 -4.91
C ASP A 155 5.19 -14.58 -4.00
N GLY A 156 5.75 -15.53 -3.29
CA GLY A 156 6.99 -15.34 -2.54
C GLY A 156 7.98 -16.42 -2.95
N LEU A 157 9.05 -16.06 -3.67
CA LEU A 157 10.13 -16.96 -3.94
C LEU A 157 11.28 -16.71 -2.96
N VAL A 158 11.36 -17.49 -1.91
CA VAL A 158 12.54 -17.56 -1.05
C VAL A 158 13.45 -18.64 -1.62
N THR A 159 14.36 -18.26 -2.51
CA THR A 159 15.41 -19.17 -2.96
C THR A 159 16.52 -19.20 -1.90
N ASN A 160 16.39 -19.98 -0.96
CA ASN A 160 17.41 -20.75 -0.23
C ASN A 160 16.87 -21.36 1.04
N ARG A 161 15.81 -22.12 0.93
CA ARG A 161 15.61 -23.23 1.84
C ARG A 161 14.57 -24.20 1.34
N ILE A 162 15.06 -25.43 1.16
CA ILE A 162 14.32 -26.63 1.43
C ILE A 162 12.81 -26.46 1.17
N SER A 163 12.42 -26.58 -0.08
CA SER A 163 11.06 -26.93 -0.50
C SER A 163 9.90 -26.01 -0.13
N SER A 164 10.08 -24.79 0.25
CA SER A 164 8.94 -23.90 0.33
C SER A 164 9.10 -22.74 -0.63
N THR A 165 8.77 -22.97 -1.87
CA THR A 165 8.02 -22.00 -2.61
C THR A 165 6.88 -21.61 -1.68
N ILE A 166 6.84 -20.36 -1.19
CA ILE A 166 5.55 -19.79 -0.81
C ILE A 166 4.84 -19.55 -2.14
N GLY A 167 4.81 -20.59 -2.96
CA GLY A 167 4.05 -20.63 -4.16
C GLY A 167 2.64 -20.83 -3.73
N ASN A 168 1.75 -19.91 -4.06
CA ASN A 168 0.32 -19.97 -3.79
C ASN A 168 -0.02 -20.03 -2.30
N ALA A 169 0.68 -19.24 -1.45
CA ALA A 169 0.38 -19.22 -0.02
C ALA A 169 -1.00 -18.63 0.27
N GLU A 170 -1.46 -17.73 -0.57
CA GLU A 170 -2.81 -17.18 -0.50
C GLU A 170 -3.36 -16.93 -1.90
N GLN A 171 -4.41 -17.62 -2.20
CA GLN A 171 -5.29 -17.31 -3.31
C GLN A 171 -6.49 -16.56 -2.73
N LEU A 172 -6.54 -15.26 -2.94
CA LEU A 172 -7.68 -14.44 -2.56
C LEU A 172 -8.59 -14.32 -3.78
N ASP A 173 -9.73 -15.00 -3.76
CA ASP A 173 -10.84 -14.70 -4.66
C ASP A 173 -11.47 -13.38 -4.22
N SER A 174 -10.89 -12.29 -4.69
CA SER A 174 -11.32 -10.95 -4.30
C SER A 174 -12.41 -10.39 -5.20
N GLY A 175 -12.71 -11.06 -6.31
CA GLY A 175 -13.63 -10.54 -7.31
C GLY A 175 -13.25 -9.16 -7.85
N ILE A 176 -11.96 -8.81 -7.88
CA ILE A 176 -11.50 -7.50 -8.31
C ILE A 176 -11.85 -7.27 -9.78
N ALA A 177 -12.79 -6.38 -10.02
CA ALA A 177 -13.20 -6.04 -11.38
C ALA A 177 -12.18 -5.14 -12.07
N GLN A 178 -11.99 -5.36 -13.37
CA GLN A 178 -11.18 -4.48 -14.22
C GLN A 178 -11.66 -3.03 -14.12
N ASN A 179 -10.72 -2.10 -14.15
CA ASN A 179 -10.98 -0.65 -14.07
C ASN A 179 -11.66 -0.19 -12.76
N THR A 180 -11.55 -0.98 -11.70
CA THR A 180 -12.04 -0.62 -10.38
C THR A 180 -10.88 -0.21 -9.48
N TRP A 181 -11.01 0.93 -8.82
CA TRP A 181 -10.04 1.40 -7.84
C TRP A 181 -10.18 0.62 -6.53
N ILE A 182 -9.08 0.11 -6.05
CA ILE A 182 -8.99 -0.67 -4.81
C ILE A 182 -7.86 -0.15 -3.93
N ILE A 183 -7.99 -0.37 -2.64
CA ILE A 183 -6.88 -0.30 -1.68
C ILE A 183 -6.35 -1.71 -1.57
N ILE A 184 -5.13 -1.95 -2.03
CA ILE A 184 -4.54 -3.28 -2.03
C ILE A 184 -3.21 -3.25 -1.29
N GLY A 185 -2.98 -4.22 -0.43
CA GLY A 185 -1.73 -4.33 0.28
C GLY A 185 -1.39 -5.74 0.68
N ALA A 186 -0.13 -5.95 1.02
CA ALA A 186 0.39 -7.22 1.50
C ALA A 186 1.23 -7.03 2.76
N ILE A 187 1.14 -7.98 3.65
CA ILE A 187 1.84 -8.04 4.93
C ILE A 187 2.74 -9.26 4.93
N PHE A 188 4.01 -9.06 5.24
CA PHE A 188 5.01 -10.10 5.45
C PHE A 188 5.56 -9.93 6.85
N ASN A 189 4.90 -10.56 7.82
CA ASN A 189 5.20 -10.43 9.23
C ASN A 189 5.82 -11.72 9.77
N LYS A 190 7.15 -11.82 9.70
CA LYS A 190 7.90 -12.97 10.24
C LYS A 190 7.68 -13.13 11.74
N THR A 191 7.69 -12.04 12.47
CA THR A 191 7.54 -12.05 13.95
C THR A 191 6.17 -12.60 14.35
N GLY A 192 5.13 -12.27 13.61
CA GLY A 192 3.78 -12.77 13.83
C GLY A 192 3.46 -14.06 13.07
N ASN A 193 4.41 -14.57 12.29
CA ASN A 193 4.22 -15.74 11.41
C ASN A 193 3.00 -15.58 10.47
N GLN A 194 2.91 -14.41 9.81
CA GLN A 194 1.77 -14.02 8.99
C GLN A 194 2.23 -13.57 7.62
N ILE A 195 1.55 -14.06 6.60
CA ILE A 195 1.54 -13.47 5.26
C ILE A 195 0.09 -13.22 4.92
N ALA A 196 -0.22 -12.04 4.39
CA ALA A 196 -1.58 -11.70 4.02
C ALA A 196 -1.62 -10.75 2.84
N VAL A 197 -2.58 -10.92 1.95
CA VAL A 197 -3.07 -9.88 1.03
C VAL A 197 -4.36 -9.33 1.61
N ARG A 198 -4.52 -8.02 1.53
CA ARG A 198 -5.75 -7.34 1.93
C ARG A 198 -6.22 -6.47 0.79
N VAL A 199 -7.51 -6.52 0.52
CA VAL A 199 -8.18 -5.67 -0.47
C VAL A 199 -9.31 -4.93 0.21
N ASP A 200 -9.30 -3.60 0.09
CA ASP A 200 -10.33 -2.71 0.61
C ASP A 200 -10.64 -2.92 2.11
N GLY A 201 -9.63 -3.30 2.89
CA GLY A 201 -9.77 -3.53 4.33
C GLY A 201 -10.36 -4.89 4.70
N ASP A 202 -10.59 -5.76 3.75
CA ASP A 202 -11.06 -7.12 4.02
C ASP A 202 -9.94 -8.02 4.54
N ASN A 203 -10.30 -8.92 5.48
CA ASN A 203 -9.34 -9.75 6.19
C ASN A 203 -9.16 -11.08 5.48
N ALA A 204 -8.09 -11.21 4.72
CA ALA A 204 -7.58 -12.52 4.37
C ALA A 204 -6.24 -12.73 5.08
N PHE A 205 -6.26 -13.40 6.23
CA PHE A 205 -5.05 -13.82 6.92
C PHE A 205 -4.91 -15.31 6.82
N THR A 206 -3.80 -15.76 6.27
CA THR A 206 -3.37 -17.14 6.44
C THR A 206 -2.11 -17.17 7.30
N PRO A 207 -2.13 -17.85 8.45
CA PRO A 207 -0.91 -18.13 9.19
C PRO A 207 -0.03 -19.03 8.34
N VAL A 208 1.17 -18.60 8.02
CA VAL A 208 2.18 -19.45 7.38
C VAL A 208 3.10 -20.00 8.45
N ASN A 209 3.01 -21.29 8.72
CA ASN A 209 3.73 -21.95 9.81
C ASN A 209 5.25 -22.03 9.63
N ASP A 210 5.83 -21.53 8.56
CA ASP A 210 7.26 -21.66 8.27
C ASP A 210 7.78 -20.53 7.38
N TYR A 211 7.44 -19.30 7.74
CA TYR A 211 8.00 -18.11 7.10
C TYR A 211 9.44 -17.92 7.60
N ASP A 212 10.38 -18.72 7.09
CA ASP A 212 11.80 -18.55 7.36
C ASP A 212 12.40 -17.57 6.37
N ASN A 213 12.59 -16.37 6.84
CA ASN A 213 13.11 -15.27 6.09
C ASN A 213 14.55 -14.97 6.52
N SER A 214 15.50 -15.71 5.99
CA SER A 214 16.93 -15.40 6.19
C SER A 214 17.36 -14.29 5.20
N LEU A 215 17.19 -13.06 5.61
CA LEU A 215 18.14 -11.96 5.60
C LEU A 215 18.72 -11.51 4.25
N ASP A 216 17.94 -10.80 3.47
CA ASP A 216 18.53 -9.69 2.75
C ASP A 216 17.99 -8.37 3.29
N THR A 217 18.87 -7.41 3.48
CA THR A 217 18.54 -6.12 4.08
C THR A 217 18.28 -5.03 3.05
N LEU A 218 18.43 -5.36 1.77
CA LEU A 218 18.23 -4.44 0.65
C LEU A 218 17.26 -5.04 -0.35
N MET A 219 16.29 -4.25 -0.79
CA MET A 219 15.30 -4.64 -1.78
C MET A 219 15.04 -3.50 -2.74
N ASP A 220 14.77 -3.82 -4.00
CA ASP A 220 14.16 -2.90 -4.95
C ASP A 220 12.63 -3.11 -5.00
N LEU A 221 11.90 -2.06 -5.34
CA LEU A 221 10.47 -2.09 -5.58
C LEU A 221 10.22 -1.99 -7.08
N ARG A 222 9.26 -2.77 -7.58
CA ARG A 222 8.76 -2.68 -8.94
C ARG A 222 7.25 -2.54 -8.90
N ILE A 223 6.73 -1.54 -9.56
CA ILE A 223 5.30 -1.26 -9.64
C ILE A 223 4.81 -1.59 -11.03
N PHE A 224 3.76 -2.39 -11.13
CA PHE A 224 3.20 -2.98 -12.36
C PHE A 224 4.15 -3.93 -13.10
N ARG A 225 5.10 -4.51 -12.36
CA ARG A 225 6.07 -5.46 -12.89
C ARG A 225 6.50 -6.45 -11.83
N ASN A 226 6.81 -7.68 -12.25
CA ASN A 226 7.53 -8.64 -11.42
C ASN A 226 8.93 -8.93 -11.99
N ARG A 227 9.68 -9.76 -11.27
CA ARG A 227 11.03 -10.21 -11.64
C ARG A 227 11.12 -10.84 -13.04
N ALA A 228 10.11 -11.61 -13.44
CA ALA A 228 10.09 -12.26 -14.75
C ALA A 228 9.73 -11.30 -15.89
N ASN A 229 9.70 -9.99 -15.66
CA ASN A 229 9.25 -8.97 -16.61
C ASN A 229 7.79 -9.14 -17.02
N GLN A 230 7.00 -9.79 -16.19
CA GLN A 230 5.55 -9.86 -16.40
C GLN A 230 4.96 -8.53 -15.90
N ARG A 231 4.26 -7.85 -16.78
CA ARG A 231 3.79 -6.48 -16.57
C ARG A 231 2.30 -6.37 -16.75
N MET A 232 1.68 -5.62 -15.86
CA MET A 232 0.27 -5.29 -15.87
C MET A 232 0.09 -3.85 -16.33
N GLY A 233 -0.90 -3.59 -17.18
CA GLY A 233 -1.37 -2.23 -17.39
C GLY A 233 -2.36 -1.85 -16.31
N GLY A 234 -2.29 -0.58 -15.87
CA GLY A 234 -3.15 -0.13 -14.80
C GLY A 234 -2.93 1.32 -14.42
N ARG A 235 -3.43 1.67 -13.24
CA ARG A 235 -3.26 2.99 -12.65
C ARG A 235 -2.88 2.89 -11.20
N MET A 236 -2.07 3.85 -10.75
CA MET A 236 -1.68 3.99 -9.35
C MET A 236 -1.91 5.42 -8.89
N ALA A 237 -2.57 5.57 -7.76
CA ALA A 237 -2.79 6.84 -7.12
C ALA A 237 -1.71 7.14 -6.07
N GLU A 238 -1.43 6.17 -5.22
CA GLU A 238 -0.41 6.25 -4.18
C GLU A 238 0.04 4.84 -3.80
N PHE A 239 1.30 4.69 -3.45
CA PHE A 239 1.88 3.43 -2.99
C PHE A 239 3.02 3.71 -2.02
N PHE A 240 3.11 2.93 -0.95
CA PHE A 240 4.26 2.93 -0.06
C PHE A 240 4.53 1.55 0.54
N THR A 241 5.78 1.34 0.93
CA THR A 241 6.25 0.15 1.63
C THR A 241 6.94 0.53 2.94
N VAL A 242 6.88 -0.36 3.92
CA VAL A 242 7.39 -0.13 5.27
C VAL A 242 8.18 -1.34 5.74
N ALA A 243 9.41 -1.08 6.21
CA ALA A 243 10.35 -2.12 6.66
C ALA A 243 10.18 -2.43 8.15
N SER A 244 8.96 -2.77 8.58
CA SER A 244 8.64 -3.10 9.98
C SER A 244 7.45 -4.05 10.07
N VAL A 245 7.08 -4.42 11.30
CA VAL A 245 5.77 -5.05 11.56
C VAL A 245 4.64 -4.04 11.31
N PRO A 246 3.43 -4.51 10.94
CA PRO A 246 2.29 -3.64 10.62
C PRO A 246 1.56 -3.08 11.85
N GLY A 247 2.14 -3.18 13.03
CA GLY A 247 1.61 -2.75 14.31
C GLY A 247 2.62 -2.91 15.44
N THR A 248 2.17 -3.20 16.65
CA THR A 248 3.05 -3.34 17.83
C THR A 248 3.75 -4.70 17.94
N GLY A 249 3.49 -5.63 17.02
CA GLY A 249 4.07 -6.97 16.94
C GLY A 249 3.01 -8.09 17.02
N GLY A 250 3.46 -9.34 16.93
CA GLY A 250 2.55 -10.49 16.84
C GLY A 250 1.62 -10.40 15.64
N THR A 251 0.32 -10.52 15.86
CA THR A 251 -0.72 -10.44 14.82
C THR A 251 -1.36 -9.05 14.71
N ASP A 252 -0.81 -8.05 15.38
CA ASP A 252 -1.30 -6.68 15.35
C ASP A 252 -1.05 -6.03 13.99
N ILE A 253 -2.09 -5.47 13.39
CA ILE A 253 -2.07 -4.78 12.09
C ILE A 253 -2.58 -3.33 12.20
N THR A 254 -2.51 -2.76 13.38
CA THR A 254 -3.08 -1.42 13.63
C THR A 254 -2.52 -0.35 12.69
N ASP A 255 -1.22 -0.36 12.42
CA ASP A 255 -0.62 0.64 11.53
C ASP A 255 -0.99 0.40 10.06
N PHE A 256 -1.17 -0.86 9.67
CA PHE A 256 -1.70 -1.18 8.36
C PHE A 256 -3.15 -0.70 8.19
N GLN A 257 -4.00 -0.90 9.20
CA GLN A 257 -5.39 -0.40 9.18
C GLN A 257 -5.46 1.13 9.16
N LYS A 258 -4.53 1.82 9.84
CA LYS A 258 -4.41 3.28 9.71
C LYS A 258 -4.04 3.69 8.29
N ALA A 259 -3.12 2.97 7.66
CA ALA A 259 -2.76 3.21 6.27
C ALA A 259 -3.95 2.99 5.32
N GLU A 260 -4.73 1.92 5.50
CA GLU A 260 -5.99 1.69 4.77
C GLU A 260 -6.95 2.87 4.95
N GLY A 261 -7.16 3.31 6.18
CA GLY A 261 -8.01 4.45 6.50
C GLY A 261 -7.52 5.75 5.87
N TYR A 262 -6.24 6.06 5.99
CA TYR A 262 -5.62 7.23 5.34
C TYR A 262 -5.87 7.23 3.83
N LEU A 263 -5.53 6.14 3.16
CA LEU A 263 -5.72 6.02 1.71
C LEU A 263 -7.19 6.13 1.32
N ALA A 264 -8.09 5.47 2.07
CA ALA A 264 -9.52 5.53 1.81
C ALA A 264 -10.08 6.95 1.90
N HIS A 265 -9.71 7.71 2.92
CA HIS A 265 -10.15 9.10 3.07
C HIS A 265 -9.54 10.04 2.04
N LYS A 266 -8.23 9.93 1.81
CA LYS A 266 -7.51 10.78 0.84
C LYS A 266 -8.05 10.60 -0.59
N TRP A 267 -8.36 9.37 -0.96
CA TRP A 267 -8.75 9.00 -2.33
C TRP A 267 -10.26 8.80 -2.51
N ALA A 268 -11.07 9.12 -1.49
CA ALA A 268 -12.53 8.98 -1.49
C ALA A 268 -13.02 7.53 -1.72
N LEU A 269 -12.32 6.56 -1.17
CA LEU A 269 -12.62 5.12 -1.24
C LEU A 269 -13.20 4.57 0.08
N THR A 270 -13.66 5.41 1.00
CA THR A 270 -14.24 4.96 2.28
C THR A 270 -15.45 4.04 2.09
N GLY A 271 -16.14 4.16 0.95
CA GLY A 271 -17.22 3.25 0.57
C GLY A 271 -16.79 1.79 0.44
N ASN A 272 -15.54 1.57 0.01
CA ASN A 272 -14.97 0.23 -0.19
C ASN A 272 -14.67 -0.47 1.13
N LEU A 273 -14.29 0.26 2.19
CA LEU A 273 -13.96 -0.35 3.47
C LEU A 273 -15.18 -1.05 4.08
N PRO A 274 -15.01 -2.23 4.71
CA PRO A 274 -16.09 -2.95 5.37
C PRO A 274 -16.65 -2.16 6.55
N SER A 275 -17.89 -2.44 6.93
CA SER A 275 -18.60 -1.71 8.01
C SER A 275 -17.88 -1.76 9.36
N GLY A 276 -17.11 -2.82 9.61
CA GLY A 276 -16.32 -3.01 10.83
C GLY A 276 -14.93 -2.39 10.80
N HIS A 277 -14.51 -1.77 9.69
CA HIS A 277 -13.18 -1.18 9.61
C HIS A 277 -13.06 0.04 10.54
N PRO A 278 -12.01 0.12 11.40
CA PRO A 278 -11.91 1.15 12.44
C PRO A 278 -11.89 2.59 11.89
N TYR A 279 -11.41 2.76 10.66
CA TYR A 279 -11.27 4.08 10.01
C TYR A 279 -12.25 4.31 8.86
N LYS A 280 -13.36 3.56 8.79
CA LYS A 280 -14.37 3.77 7.74
C LYS A 280 -15.04 5.15 7.85
N SER A 281 -15.34 5.59 9.06
CA SER A 281 -16.13 6.81 9.30
C SER A 281 -15.29 8.05 9.57
N SER A 282 -14.04 7.88 9.94
CA SER A 282 -13.10 8.99 10.23
C SER A 282 -11.68 8.59 9.86
N ALA A 283 -10.90 9.54 9.37
CA ALA A 283 -9.48 9.30 9.12
C ALA A 283 -8.74 8.98 10.43
N PRO A 284 -7.64 8.22 10.35
CA PRO A 284 -6.81 7.88 11.50
C PRO A 284 -6.14 9.09 12.14
#